data_726fd51bc7de747e96ca07d9970cd379
#
_entry.id   726fd51bc7de747e96ca07d9970cd379
#
_cell.length_a   1.000
_cell.length_b   1.000
_cell.length_c   1.000
_cell.angle_alpha   90.00
_cell.angle_beta   90.00
_cell.angle_gamma   90.00
#
_symmetry.space_group_name_H-M   'P 1'
#
loop_
_entity.id
_entity.type
_entity.pdbx_description
1 polymer ?
#
loop_
_entity_poly.entity_id
_entity_poly.type
_entity_poly.pdbx_seq_one_letter_code
_entity_poly.pdbx_strand_id
1 'polypeptide(L)'
;MCRLLCVKNRESFDIGERLSELAEIARNSPEYQGHGWGCAYIVDGAWKIYHDIKPIWEDDLTRFGATTLLVGHARSAFRDENIVVENNMPFSDDRYVFAFNGELRGVRISAEGRIGAEKVFNFVKRFDKGDMAAAMRKGMDVIVRRTRYVRAMNMIIADRENVYVGSMYNEEPEYFRLRAQEDADGFVVSSESVPEQGPWRIIPNDTVEHLR
;
A
#
# COMPACT_ATOMS: atom_id res chain seq x y z
N MET A 1 -2.33 10.63 7.23
CA MET A 1 -1.73 9.86 6.10
C MET A 1 -1.90 8.39 6.38
N CYS A 2 -2.06 7.55 5.35
CA CYS A 2 -2.48 6.15 5.44
C CYS A 2 -1.41 5.20 6.04
N ARG A 3 -1.79 3.94 6.29
CA ARG A 3 -0.90 2.86 6.69
C ARG A 3 -0.98 1.72 5.68
N LEU A 4 0.16 1.11 5.41
CA LEU A 4 0.33 0.05 4.42
C LEU A 4 0.87 -1.21 5.08
N LEU A 5 0.39 -2.36 4.62
CA LEU A 5 0.94 -3.68 4.92
C LEU A 5 0.95 -4.51 3.63
N CYS A 6 2.02 -5.22 3.37
CA CYS A 6 2.08 -6.26 2.36
C CYS A 6 2.81 -7.47 2.91
N VAL A 7 2.21 -8.63 2.78
CA VAL A 7 2.81 -9.91 3.21
C VAL A 7 2.77 -10.88 2.06
N LYS A 8 3.89 -11.51 1.76
CA LYS A 8 3.99 -12.61 0.80
C LYS A 8 4.82 -13.74 1.38
N ASN A 9 4.28 -14.95 1.38
CA ASN A 9 4.97 -16.16 1.83
C ASN A 9 4.77 -17.28 0.83
N ARG A 10 5.68 -18.26 0.85
CA ARG A 10 5.57 -19.51 0.08
C ARG A 10 4.42 -20.36 0.57
N GLU A 11 4.27 -20.47 1.89
CA GLU A 11 3.15 -21.16 2.52
C GLU A 11 2.05 -20.17 2.90
N SER A 12 0.82 -20.68 3.00
CA SER A 12 -0.32 -19.87 3.39
C SER A 12 -0.23 -19.45 4.85
N PHE A 13 -0.62 -18.21 5.14
CA PHE A 13 -0.72 -17.62 6.47
C PHE A 13 -2.14 -17.12 6.73
N ASP A 14 -2.52 -16.97 7.99
CA ASP A 14 -3.81 -16.40 8.38
C ASP A 14 -3.87 -14.90 8.07
N ILE A 15 -4.91 -14.50 7.32
CA ILE A 15 -5.11 -13.11 6.91
C ILE A 15 -5.50 -12.25 8.10
N GLY A 16 -6.34 -12.79 9.01
CA GLY A 16 -6.85 -12.07 10.18
C GLY A 16 -5.73 -11.68 11.14
N GLU A 17 -4.76 -12.56 11.36
CA GLU A 17 -3.57 -12.25 12.18
C GLU A 17 -2.80 -11.07 11.58
N ARG A 18 -2.51 -11.09 10.28
CA ARG A 18 -1.79 -10.00 9.61
C ARG A 18 -2.57 -8.69 9.54
N LEU A 19 -3.88 -8.77 9.34
CA LEU A 19 -4.74 -7.59 9.40
C LEU A 19 -4.86 -7.02 10.82
N SER A 20 -4.76 -7.85 11.86
CA SER A 20 -4.72 -7.39 13.25
C SER A 20 -3.47 -6.57 13.55
N GLU A 21 -2.32 -6.93 12.98
CA GLU A 21 -1.10 -6.11 13.03
C GLU A 21 -1.32 -4.73 12.38
N LEU A 22 -1.93 -4.69 11.20
CA LEU A 22 -2.28 -3.42 10.54
C LEU A 22 -3.29 -2.61 11.36
N ALA A 23 -4.26 -3.27 11.98
CA ALA A 23 -5.27 -2.63 12.83
C ALA A 23 -4.61 -1.95 14.05
N GLU A 24 -3.64 -2.61 14.68
CA GLU A 24 -2.89 -2.04 15.80
C GLU A 24 -2.03 -0.85 15.36
N ILE A 25 -1.28 -0.97 14.26
CA ILE A 25 -0.52 0.13 13.66
C ILE A 25 -1.44 1.31 13.35
N ALA A 26 -2.60 1.06 12.76
CA ALA A 26 -3.55 2.10 12.37
C ALA A 26 -4.17 2.79 13.59
N ARG A 27 -4.57 2.02 14.61
CA ARG A 27 -5.18 2.53 15.84
C ARG A 27 -4.24 3.42 16.65
N ASN A 28 -2.95 3.06 16.68
CA ASN A 28 -1.91 3.78 17.43
C ASN A 28 -1.19 4.86 16.60
N SER A 29 -1.60 5.06 15.34
CA SER A 29 -1.00 6.05 14.46
C SER A 29 -1.19 7.48 14.96
N PRO A 30 -0.16 8.36 14.86
CA PRO A 30 -0.30 9.78 15.22
C PRO A 30 -1.38 10.52 14.42
N GLU A 31 -1.61 10.11 13.18
CA GLU A 31 -2.73 10.61 12.36
C GLU A 31 -3.88 9.59 12.36
N TYR A 32 -5.10 10.07 12.43
CA TYR A 32 -6.30 9.23 12.47
C TYR A 32 -6.45 8.37 11.21
N GLN A 33 -6.63 7.05 11.37
CA GLN A 33 -6.71 6.06 10.29
C GLN A 33 -8.11 5.44 10.14
N GLY A 34 -9.12 6.06 10.70
CA GLY A 34 -10.46 5.49 10.77
C GLY A 34 -11.42 5.89 9.63
N HIS A 35 -10.89 6.37 8.49
CA HIS A 35 -11.71 6.76 7.34
C HIS A 35 -11.98 5.59 6.37
N GLY A 36 -11.91 4.37 6.90
CA GLY A 36 -12.08 3.12 6.18
C GLY A 36 -10.78 2.36 5.97
N TRP A 37 -10.92 1.17 5.44
CA TRP A 37 -9.80 0.28 5.17
C TRP A 37 -10.13 -0.67 4.03
N GLY A 38 -9.13 -1.43 3.61
CA GLY A 38 -9.34 -2.53 2.67
C GLY A 38 -8.15 -3.44 2.59
N CYS A 39 -8.40 -4.61 2.00
CA CYS A 39 -7.35 -5.57 1.68
C CYS A 39 -7.61 -6.24 0.32
N ALA A 40 -6.52 -6.69 -0.29
CA ALA A 40 -6.51 -7.58 -1.44
C ALA A 40 -5.66 -8.81 -1.10
N TYR A 41 -6.15 -9.99 -1.41
CA TYR A 41 -5.48 -11.26 -1.12
C TYR A 41 -5.79 -12.31 -2.19
N ILE A 42 -4.94 -13.33 -2.30
CA ILE A 42 -5.08 -14.39 -3.30
C ILE A 42 -5.85 -15.57 -2.72
N VAL A 43 -6.87 -16.03 -3.44
CA VAL A 43 -7.56 -17.30 -3.20
C VAL A 43 -7.74 -18.01 -4.54
N ASP A 44 -7.33 -19.25 -4.62
CA ASP A 44 -7.42 -20.07 -5.85
C ASP A 44 -6.82 -19.37 -7.09
N GLY A 45 -5.69 -18.68 -6.90
CA GLY A 45 -5.00 -17.95 -7.95
C GLY A 45 -5.68 -16.66 -8.42
N ALA A 46 -6.75 -16.20 -7.75
CA ALA A 46 -7.47 -14.98 -8.09
C ALA A 46 -7.45 -13.96 -6.95
N TRP A 47 -7.42 -12.69 -7.29
CA TRP A 47 -7.57 -11.61 -6.32
C TRP A 47 -8.99 -11.61 -5.73
N LYS A 48 -9.06 -11.56 -4.41
CA LYS A 48 -10.23 -11.17 -3.63
C LYS A 48 -9.96 -9.81 -3.02
N ILE A 49 -10.94 -8.93 -3.08
CA ILE A 49 -10.82 -7.55 -2.59
C ILE A 49 -11.95 -7.26 -1.62
N TYR A 50 -11.60 -6.65 -0.53
CA TYR A 50 -12.55 -6.19 0.48
C TYR A 50 -12.27 -4.74 0.85
N HIS A 51 -13.33 -3.96 1.01
CA HIS A 51 -13.29 -2.58 1.52
C HIS A 51 -14.42 -2.35 2.52
N ASP A 52 -14.13 -1.58 3.56
CA ASP A 52 -15.14 -1.07 4.48
C ASP A 52 -14.85 0.39 4.83
N ILE A 53 -15.90 1.14 5.18
CA ILE A 53 -15.80 2.55 5.58
C ILE A 53 -15.46 2.72 7.07
N LYS A 54 -15.69 1.70 7.89
CA LYS A 54 -15.36 1.72 9.31
C LYS A 54 -13.85 1.58 9.53
N PRO A 55 -13.33 1.97 10.70
CA PRO A 55 -11.97 1.69 11.07
C PRO A 55 -11.66 0.19 11.07
N ILE A 56 -10.46 -0.20 10.63
CA ILE A 56 -10.04 -1.61 10.58
C ILE A 56 -10.13 -2.30 11.96
N TRP A 57 -9.84 -1.59 13.05
CA TRP A 57 -9.90 -2.11 14.43
C TRP A 57 -11.33 -2.31 15.00
N GLU A 58 -12.35 -1.95 14.22
CA GLU A 58 -13.76 -2.18 14.53
C GLU A 58 -14.37 -3.30 13.68
N ASP A 59 -13.57 -3.92 12.79
CA ASP A 59 -14.03 -4.98 11.90
C ASP A 59 -13.71 -6.38 12.47
N ASP A 60 -14.50 -7.38 12.06
CA ASP A 60 -14.22 -8.79 12.32
C ASP A 60 -13.20 -9.31 11.32
N LEU A 61 -11.94 -9.35 11.74
CA LEU A 61 -10.81 -9.77 10.91
C LEU A 61 -10.65 -11.30 10.82
N THR A 62 -11.38 -12.07 11.63
CA THR A 62 -11.27 -13.55 11.66
C THR A 62 -11.93 -14.25 10.47
N ARG A 63 -12.73 -13.53 9.70
CA ARG A 63 -13.52 -14.08 8.59
C ARG A 63 -12.76 -14.32 7.28
N PHE A 64 -11.51 -13.86 7.16
CA PHE A 64 -10.82 -13.83 5.86
C PHE A 64 -10.12 -15.12 5.45
N GLY A 65 -9.84 -16.05 6.37
CA GLY A 65 -9.14 -17.30 6.10
C GLY A 65 -7.64 -17.10 5.83
N ALA A 66 -7.08 -17.89 4.91
CA ALA A 66 -5.64 -17.92 4.65
C ALA A 66 -5.28 -17.53 3.20
N THR A 67 -4.05 -17.03 3.02
CA THR A 67 -3.51 -16.64 1.71
C THR A 67 -1.99 -16.74 1.68
N THR A 68 -1.39 -16.66 0.49
CA THR A 68 0.06 -16.52 0.31
C THR A 68 0.48 -15.09 -0.03
N LEU A 69 -0.47 -14.19 -0.35
CA LEU A 69 -0.19 -12.79 -0.68
C LEU A 69 -1.34 -11.90 -0.22
N LEU A 70 -1.01 -10.91 0.60
CA LEU A 70 -1.92 -9.93 1.17
C LEU A 70 -1.38 -8.52 0.95
N VAL A 71 -2.24 -7.60 0.51
CA VAL A 71 -1.99 -6.15 0.53
C VAL A 71 -3.09 -5.50 1.36
N GLY A 72 -2.73 -4.85 2.45
CA GLY A 72 -3.63 -4.15 3.36
C GLY A 72 -3.40 -2.64 3.38
N HIS A 73 -4.48 -1.89 3.57
CA HIS A 73 -4.47 -0.43 3.63
C HIS A 73 -5.46 0.10 4.66
N ALA A 74 -4.98 0.92 5.60
CA ALA A 74 -5.83 1.69 6.50
C ALA A 74 -5.78 3.17 6.10
N ARG A 75 -6.96 3.79 6.00
CA ARG A 75 -7.12 5.08 5.36
C ARG A 75 -7.21 6.24 6.35
N SER A 76 -6.41 7.28 6.05
CA SER A 76 -6.62 8.64 6.52
C SER A 76 -6.96 9.51 5.30
N ALA A 77 -8.20 9.97 5.21
CA ALA A 77 -8.65 10.78 4.08
C ALA A 77 -8.06 12.19 4.17
N PHE A 78 -7.60 12.71 3.03
CA PHE A 78 -7.08 14.07 2.96
C PHE A 78 -8.21 15.08 3.28
N ARG A 79 -7.98 15.94 4.28
CA ARG A 79 -8.94 16.94 4.79
C ARG A 79 -10.28 16.35 5.26
N ASP A 80 -10.31 15.07 5.62
CA ASP A 80 -11.53 14.36 6.02
C ASP A 80 -12.65 14.42 4.97
N GLU A 81 -12.25 14.52 3.69
CA GLU A 81 -13.19 14.62 2.56
C GLU A 81 -13.26 13.30 1.78
N ASN A 82 -14.35 13.11 1.04
CA ASN A 82 -14.58 11.97 0.15
C ASN A 82 -14.44 10.61 0.86
N ILE A 83 -14.99 10.52 2.09
CA ILE A 83 -15.02 9.32 2.90
C ILE A 83 -16.16 8.43 2.40
N VAL A 84 -15.86 7.67 1.35
CA VAL A 84 -16.75 6.67 0.74
C VAL A 84 -15.96 5.41 0.48
N VAL A 85 -16.63 4.25 0.49
CA VAL A 85 -15.99 2.94 0.41
C VAL A 85 -15.23 2.74 -0.89
N GLU A 86 -15.71 3.31 -1.99
CA GLU A 86 -15.10 3.24 -3.32
C GLU A 86 -13.73 3.91 -3.39
N ASN A 87 -13.43 4.80 -2.46
CA ASN A 87 -12.14 5.48 -2.36
C ASN A 87 -11.14 4.77 -1.45
N ASN A 88 -11.52 3.64 -0.85
CA ASN A 88 -10.61 2.82 -0.06
C ASN A 88 -9.74 1.96 -0.97
N MET A 89 -8.51 1.81 -0.57
CA MET A 89 -7.53 0.96 -1.27
C MET A 89 -7.40 -0.41 -0.57
N PRO A 90 -6.88 -1.43 -1.27
CA PRO A 90 -6.23 -1.41 -2.57
C PRO A 90 -7.17 -1.19 -3.76
N PHE A 91 -6.77 -0.33 -4.72
CA PHE A 91 -7.39 -0.32 -6.04
C PHE A 91 -6.88 -1.49 -6.87
N SER A 92 -7.66 -1.92 -7.86
CA SER A 92 -7.29 -3.05 -8.70
C SER A 92 -7.72 -2.87 -10.15
N ASP A 93 -7.04 -3.60 -11.02
CA ASP A 93 -7.50 -3.96 -12.35
C ASP A 93 -7.35 -5.48 -12.55
N ASP A 94 -7.42 -5.95 -13.80
CA ASP A 94 -7.34 -7.39 -14.11
C ASP A 94 -5.99 -8.03 -13.72
N ARG A 95 -4.93 -7.24 -13.58
CA ARG A 95 -3.57 -7.71 -13.33
C ARG A 95 -3.03 -7.29 -11.97
N TYR A 96 -3.20 -6.02 -11.60
CA TYR A 96 -2.53 -5.40 -10.48
C TYR A 96 -3.48 -4.98 -9.37
N VAL A 97 -2.98 -5.02 -8.15
CA VAL A 97 -3.53 -4.30 -7.00
C VAL A 97 -2.58 -3.19 -6.58
N PHE A 98 -3.12 -2.11 -6.03
CA PHE A 98 -2.37 -0.90 -5.70
C PHE A 98 -2.81 -0.30 -4.37
N ALA A 99 -1.85 0.00 -3.51
CA ALA A 99 -2.04 0.77 -2.29
C ALA A 99 -1.04 1.95 -2.23
N PHE A 100 -1.47 3.05 -1.63
CA PHE A 100 -0.73 4.31 -1.61
C PHE A 100 -0.80 4.99 -0.25
N ASN A 101 0.35 5.51 0.20
CA ASN A 101 0.45 6.41 1.33
C ASN A 101 1.32 7.61 0.94
N GLY A 102 0.71 8.77 0.82
CA GLY A 102 1.44 9.98 0.45
C GLY A 102 0.52 11.18 0.24
N GLU A 103 1.13 12.36 0.18
CA GLU A 103 0.45 13.61 -0.08
C GLU A 103 1.17 14.38 -1.19
N LEU A 104 0.41 14.67 -2.24
CA LEU A 104 0.85 15.40 -3.43
C LEU A 104 -0.07 16.60 -3.66
N ARG A 105 0.48 17.80 -3.77
CA ARG A 105 -0.30 19.02 -4.04
C ARG A 105 0.17 19.70 -5.32
N GLY A 106 -0.78 20.19 -6.11
CA GLY A 106 -0.48 20.86 -7.37
C GLY A 106 0.11 19.91 -8.43
N VAL A 107 -0.42 18.69 -8.47
CA VAL A 107 -0.04 17.64 -9.44
C VAL A 107 -0.55 18.01 -10.83
N ARG A 108 0.34 17.98 -11.82
CA ARG A 108 0.03 18.27 -13.25
C ARG A 108 0.26 17.04 -14.11
N ILE A 109 -0.38 15.93 -13.77
CA ILE A 109 -0.46 14.74 -14.59
C ILE A 109 -1.89 14.59 -15.12
N SER A 110 -2.03 13.98 -16.30
CA SER A 110 -3.34 13.62 -16.87
C SER A 110 -3.53 12.13 -16.70
N ALA A 111 -4.47 11.72 -15.84
CA ALA A 111 -4.91 10.34 -15.67
C ALA A 111 -6.34 10.33 -15.12
N GLU A 112 -7.09 9.30 -15.47
CA GLU A 112 -8.41 9.05 -14.91
C GLU A 112 -8.29 8.54 -13.46
N GLY A 113 -9.33 8.73 -12.68
CA GLY A 113 -9.43 8.26 -11.31
C GLY A 113 -10.31 9.16 -10.45
N ARG A 114 -10.98 8.56 -9.47
CA ARG A 114 -11.89 9.22 -8.53
C ARG A 114 -11.14 10.15 -7.58
N ILE A 115 -9.98 9.69 -7.10
CA ILE A 115 -9.11 10.44 -6.19
C ILE A 115 -7.67 10.44 -6.69
N GLY A 116 -6.83 11.25 -6.05
CA GLY A 116 -5.43 11.41 -6.43
C GLY A 116 -4.64 10.10 -6.48
N ALA A 117 -4.84 9.21 -5.52
CA ALA A 117 -4.16 7.91 -5.47
C ALA A 117 -4.52 7.02 -6.69
N GLU A 118 -5.78 6.97 -7.08
CA GLU A 118 -6.21 6.22 -8.27
C GLU A 118 -5.62 6.80 -9.57
N LYS A 119 -5.52 8.13 -9.65
CA LYS A 119 -4.83 8.80 -10.77
C LYS A 119 -3.35 8.45 -10.82
N VAL A 120 -2.68 8.35 -9.67
CA VAL A 120 -1.28 7.89 -9.58
C VAL A 120 -1.15 6.46 -10.11
N PHE A 121 -2.00 5.54 -9.67
CA PHE A 121 -2.00 4.16 -10.17
C PHE A 121 -2.15 4.09 -11.68
N ASN A 122 -3.21 4.72 -12.22
CA ASN A 122 -3.47 4.72 -13.65
C ASN A 122 -2.37 5.43 -14.45
N PHE A 123 -1.71 6.43 -13.88
CA PHE A 123 -0.59 7.10 -14.52
C PHE A 123 0.66 6.21 -14.58
N VAL A 124 1.02 5.53 -13.51
CA VAL A 124 2.18 4.63 -13.44
C VAL A 124 2.04 3.48 -14.44
N LYS A 125 0.87 2.85 -14.50
CA LYS A 125 0.61 1.74 -15.44
C LYS A 125 0.84 2.07 -16.91
N ARG A 126 0.76 3.33 -17.32
CA ARG A 126 1.05 3.74 -18.71
C ARG A 126 2.49 3.47 -19.15
N PHE A 127 3.39 3.35 -18.20
CA PHE A 127 4.82 3.07 -18.44
C PHE A 127 5.14 1.58 -18.40
N ASP A 128 4.18 0.73 -18.02
CA ASP A 128 4.39 -0.72 -17.95
C ASP A 128 4.50 -1.31 -19.37
N LYS A 129 5.66 -1.88 -19.62
CA LYS A 129 6.00 -2.61 -20.86
C LYS A 129 6.49 -4.03 -20.55
N GLY A 130 5.99 -4.59 -19.43
CA GLY A 130 6.43 -5.88 -18.90
C GLY A 130 7.46 -5.79 -17.78
N ASP A 131 7.85 -4.57 -17.37
CA ASP A 131 8.69 -4.29 -16.20
C ASP A 131 8.02 -3.22 -15.33
N MET A 132 7.24 -3.65 -14.35
CA MET A 132 6.52 -2.76 -13.44
C MET A 132 7.49 -1.97 -12.55
N ALA A 133 8.65 -2.51 -12.17
CA ALA A 133 9.62 -1.75 -11.39
C ALA A 133 10.17 -0.54 -12.19
N ALA A 134 10.48 -0.74 -13.46
CA ALA A 134 10.89 0.35 -14.35
C ALA A 134 9.73 1.35 -14.58
N ALA A 135 8.49 0.84 -14.73
CA ALA A 135 7.30 1.67 -14.87
C ALA A 135 7.07 2.55 -13.63
N MET A 136 7.20 1.98 -12.43
CA MET A 136 7.08 2.72 -11.17
C MET A 136 8.16 3.80 -11.06
N ARG A 137 9.44 3.47 -11.26
CA ARG A 137 10.53 4.46 -11.27
C ARG A 137 10.24 5.61 -12.22
N LYS A 138 9.86 5.29 -13.45
CA LYS A 138 9.53 6.29 -14.47
C LYS A 138 8.33 7.15 -14.09
N GLY A 139 7.26 6.51 -13.60
CA GLY A 139 6.03 7.18 -13.17
C GLY A 139 6.28 8.12 -12.00
N MET A 140 6.97 7.65 -10.97
CA MET A 140 7.36 8.44 -9.79
C MET A 140 8.18 9.68 -10.19
N ASP A 141 9.23 9.48 -10.98
CA ASP A 141 10.05 10.55 -11.53
C ASP A 141 9.23 11.65 -12.22
N VAL A 142 8.29 11.25 -13.09
CA VAL A 142 7.47 12.22 -13.83
C VAL A 142 6.49 12.92 -12.90
N ILE A 143 5.88 12.18 -11.96
CA ILE A 143 4.96 12.75 -10.96
C ILE A 143 5.70 13.80 -10.13
N VAL A 144 6.88 13.50 -9.59
CA VAL A 144 7.69 14.45 -8.79
C VAL A 144 7.96 15.72 -9.58
N ARG A 145 8.48 15.62 -10.80
CA ARG A 145 8.80 16.80 -11.63
C ARG A 145 7.58 17.62 -12.01
N ARG A 146 6.38 17.03 -11.96
CA ARG A 146 5.11 17.69 -12.31
C ARG A 146 4.24 18.03 -11.11
N THR A 147 4.78 17.91 -9.90
CA THR A 147 4.09 18.20 -8.65
C THR A 147 4.75 19.37 -7.94
N ARG A 148 3.95 20.35 -7.50
CA ARG A 148 4.47 21.53 -6.80
C ARG A 148 4.97 21.21 -5.40
N TYR A 149 4.30 20.25 -4.70
CA TYR A 149 4.64 19.85 -3.35
C TYR A 149 4.44 18.35 -3.21
N VAL A 150 5.46 17.67 -2.76
CA VAL A 150 5.48 16.24 -2.45
C VAL A 150 5.89 16.06 -1.01
N ARG A 151 4.98 15.70 -0.12
CA ARG A 151 5.29 15.31 1.26
C ARG A 151 5.84 13.89 1.28
N ALA A 152 5.09 12.97 0.68
CA ALA A 152 5.51 11.60 0.46
C ALA A 152 4.73 10.96 -0.71
N MET A 153 5.29 9.88 -1.27
CA MET A 153 4.71 9.09 -2.36
C MET A 153 5.16 7.64 -2.21
N ASN A 154 4.66 6.97 -1.18
CA ASN A 154 4.89 5.54 -0.97
C ASN A 154 3.79 4.75 -1.67
N MET A 155 4.15 3.67 -2.36
CA MET A 155 3.19 2.84 -3.05
C MET A 155 3.60 1.37 -3.09
N ILE A 156 2.61 0.51 -3.09
CA ILE A 156 2.76 -0.92 -3.32
C ILE A 156 1.94 -1.26 -4.55
N ILE A 157 2.55 -1.91 -5.53
CA ILE A 157 1.87 -2.53 -6.67
C ILE A 157 2.19 -4.02 -6.62
N ALA A 158 1.18 -4.86 -6.68
CA ALA A 158 1.39 -6.29 -6.73
C ALA A 158 0.59 -6.92 -7.88
N ASP A 159 1.18 -7.85 -8.58
CA ASP A 159 0.48 -8.87 -9.34
C ASP A 159 0.44 -10.18 -8.54
N ARG A 160 0.00 -11.28 -9.12
CA ARG A 160 -0.16 -12.56 -8.41
C ARG A 160 1.16 -13.19 -7.96
N GLU A 161 2.28 -12.76 -8.51
CA GLU A 161 3.60 -13.36 -8.31
C GLU A 161 4.62 -12.37 -7.77
N ASN A 162 4.44 -11.08 -8.05
CA ASN A 162 5.44 -10.06 -7.82
C ASN A 162 4.90 -8.91 -6.98
N VAL A 163 5.73 -8.35 -6.12
CA VAL A 163 5.43 -7.15 -5.35
C VAL A 163 6.48 -6.08 -5.64
N TYR A 164 6.02 -4.90 -5.95
CA TYR A 164 6.85 -3.73 -6.23
C TYR A 164 6.54 -2.66 -5.20
N VAL A 165 7.58 -2.14 -4.56
CA VAL A 165 7.46 -1.14 -3.49
C VAL A 165 8.22 0.10 -3.89
N GLY A 166 7.49 1.21 -4.03
CA GLY A 166 8.07 2.54 -4.22
C GLY A 166 8.09 3.28 -2.89
N SER A 167 9.25 3.80 -2.50
CA SER A 167 9.43 4.60 -1.29
C SER A 167 9.97 5.98 -1.67
N MET A 168 9.22 7.03 -1.32
CA MET A 168 9.65 8.40 -1.48
C MET A 168 9.01 9.30 -0.44
N TYR A 169 9.81 10.10 0.24
CA TYR A 169 9.34 11.11 1.19
C TYR A 169 10.36 12.26 1.31
N ASN A 170 9.85 13.47 1.44
CA ASN A 170 10.63 14.69 1.67
C ASN A 170 10.51 15.18 3.12
N GLU A 171 9.48 14.73 3.84
CA GLU A 171 9.18 15.17 5.19
C GLU A 171 8.88 13.96 6.07
N GLU A 172 9.02 14.13 7.38
CA GLU A 172 8.63 13.18 8.42
C GLU A 172 9.10 11.73 8.16
N PRO A 173 10.42 11.52 8.02
CA PRO A 173 10.97 10.20 7.69
C PRO A 173 10.53 9.11 8.66
N GLU A 174 10.33 9.41 9.95
CA GLU A 174 9.86 8.44 10.94
C GLU A 174 8.45 7.94 10.63
N TYR A 175 7.60 8.79 10.05
CA TYR A 175 6.24 8.44 9.67
C TYR A 175 6.15 7.71 8.33
N PHE A 176 6.96 8.12 7.34
CA PHE A 176 6.81 7.66 5.96
C PHE A 176 7.77 6.55 5.54
N ARG A 177 8.87 6.32 6.27
CA ARG A 177 9.77 5.22 5.90
C ARG A 177 9.04 3.89 5.94
N LEU A 178 9.11 3.16 4.84
CA LEU A 178 8.68 1.78 4.79
C LEU A 178 9.76 0.86 5.34
N ARG A 179 9.32 -0.20 5.97
CA ARG A 179 10.18 -1.22 6.56
C ARG A 179 9.88 -2.56 5.91
N ALA A 180 10.90 -3.36 5.74
CA ALA A 180 10.77 -4.72 5.24
C ALA A 180 11.46 -5.69 6.18
N GLN A 181 10.87 -6.86 6.31
CA GLN A 181 11.47 -8.04 6.91
C GLN A 181 11.42 -9.15 5.86
N GLU A 182 12.52 -9.84 5.67
CA GLU A 182 12.65 -10.91 4.68
C GLU A 182 13.31 -12.12 5.32
N ASP A 183 12.82 -13.28 4.98
CA ASP A 183 13.41 -14.57 5.38
C ASP A 183 13.38 -15.57 4.21
N ALA A 184 13.65 -16.85 4.50
CA ALA A 184 13.63 -17.90 3.48
C ALA A 184 12.24 -18.20 2.92
N ASP A 185 11.20 -17.86 3.65
CA ASP A 185 9.81 -18.22 3.34
C ASP A 185 9.05 -17.08 2.67
N GLY A 186 9.50 -15.82 2.82
CA GLY A 186 8.84 -14.69 2.22
C GLY A 186 9.27 -13.33 2.77
N PHE A 187 8.33 -12.39 2.75
CA PHE A 187 8.59 -11.04 3.26
C PHE A 187 7.34 -10.35 3.82
N VAL A 188 7.59 -9.38 4.67
CA VAL A 188 6.61 -8.39 5.13
C VAL A 188 7.12 -6.99 4.80
N VAL A 189 6.27 -6.15 4.21
CA VAL A 189 6.50 -4.71 4.07
C VAL A 189 5.42 -3.97 4.86
N SER A 190 5.83 -3.05 5.72
CA SER A 190 4.90 -2.31 6.56
C SER A 190 5.30 -0.83 6.72
N SER A 191 4.31 0.01 6.99
CA SER A 191 4.51 1.41 7.38
C SER A 191 5.19 1.54 8.74
N GLU A 192 5.06 0.55 9.62
CA GLU A 192 5.73 0.48 10.92
C GLU A 192 6.20 -0.95 11.22
N SER A 193 7.24 -1.08 12.04
CA SER A 193 7.64 -2.39 12.55
C SER A 193 6.59 -2.93 13.51
N VAL A 194 6.28 -4.21 13.37
CA VAL A 194 5.50 -4.93 14.38
C VAL A 194 6.48 -5.40 15.46
N PRO A 195 6.25 -5.08 16.74
CA PRO A 195 7.04 -5.62 17.84
C PRO A 195 7.02 -7.17 17.79
N GLU A 196 8.09 -7.80 18.21
CA GLU A 196 8.23 -9.27 18.30
C GLU A 196 8.50 -10.02 16.99
N GLN A 197 8.42 -9.38 15.85
CA GLN A 197 8.95 -9.90 14.59
C GLN A 197 10.42 -9.53 14.46
N GLY A 198 11.27 -10.40 13.93
CA GLY A 198 12.73 -10.25 13.82
C GLY A 198 13.25 -8.91 13.26
N PRO A 199 14.47 -8.80 12.81
CA PRO A 199 15.07 -7.53 12.41
C PRO A 199 14.37 -6.94 11.18
N TRP A 200 13.98 -5.66 11.28
CA TRP A 200 13.43 -4.89 10.19
C TRP A 200 14.51 -4.05 9.52
N ARG A 201 14.60 -4.11 8.19
CA ARG A 201 15.37 -3.14 7.42
C ARG A 201 14.49 -1.98 6.95
N ILE A 202 15.08 -0.83 6.76
CA ILE A 202 14.42 0.31 6.15
C ILE A 202 14.53 0.18 4.62
N ILE A 203 13.42 0.33 3.90
CA ILE A 203 13.44 0.51 2.46
C ILE A 203 13.99 1.91 2.18
N PRO A 204 15.08 2.05 1.40
CA PRO A 204 15.69 3.33 1.15
C PRO A 204 14.72 4.34 0.53
N ASN A 205 14.90 5.62 0.90
CA ASN A 205 14.14 6.70 0.30
C ASN A 205 14.52 6.86 -1.19
N ASP A 206 13.58 7.33 -2.01
CA ASP A 206 13.72 7.54 -3.46
C ASP A 206 14.11 6.26 -4.21
N THR A 207 13.49 5.14 -3.85
CA THR A 207 13.74 3.83 -4.46
C THR A 207 12.47 3.13 -4.91
N VAL A 208 12.66 2.19 -5.83
CA VAL A 208 11.67 1.16 -6.17
C VAL A 208 12.35 -0.20 -6.05
N GLU A 209 11.82 -1.04 -5.18
CA GLU A 209 12.26 -2.42 -4.99
C GLU A 209 11.28 -3.39 -5.63
N HIS A 210 11.79 -4.49 -6.17
CA HIS A 210 11.03 -5.66 -6.62
C HIS A 210 11.31 -6.80 -5.65
N LEU A 211 10.32 -7.14 -4.83
CA LEU A 211 10.38 -8.23 -3.86
C LEU A 211 9.76 -9.50 -4.46
N ARG A 212 10.37 -10.65 -4.21
CA ARG A 212 10.00 -11.93 -4.83
C ARG A 212 9.76 -13.03 -3.81
#